data_4c1375d3ca10e03959a266077f8cfe8f
#
_entry.id   4c1375d3ca10e03959a266077f8cfe8f
#
_cell.length_a   1.000
_cell.length_b   1.000
_cell.length_c   1.000
_cell.angle_alpha   90.00
_cell.angle_beta   90.00
_cell.angle_gamma   90.00
#
_symmetry.space_group_name_H-M   'P 1'
#
loop_
_entity.id
_entity.type
_entity.pdbx_description
1 polymer ?
#
loop_
_entity_poly.entity_id
_entity_poly.type
_entity_poly.pdbx_seq_one_letter_code
_entity_poly.pdbx_strand_id
1 'polypeptide(L)' 'VSVQYRVVVGKKDERVDGPDDADVVITVPLVDAAADGFDPTVAYMRGVLKATGHTGTVLDALKSGGAGIAIGRLVAEV' A
#
# COMPACT_ATOMS: atom_id res chain seq x y z
N VAL A 1 -5.36 11.04 11.34
CA VAL A 1 -4.81 9.68 11.19
C VAL A 1 -3.89 9.65 9.97
N SER A 2 -2.64 9.22 10.19
CA SER A 2 -1.64 9.18 9.14
C SER A 2 -1.54 7.78 8.55
N VAL A 3 -1.33 7.71 7.23
CA VAL A 3 -1.15 6.44 6.52
C VAL A 3 0.14 6.50 5.72
N GLN A 4 0.98 5.47 5.86
CA GLN A 4 2.18 5.32 5.07
C GLN A 4 1.98 4.15 4.10
N TYR A 5 2.34 4.37 2.84
CA TYR A 5 2.27 3.33 1.80
C TYR A 5 3.68 2.91 1.43
N ARG A 6 3.91 1.60 1.37
CA ARG A 6 5.20 1.02 1.02
C ARG A 6 5.05 0.03 -0.12
N VAL A 7 5.88 0.18 -1.14
CA VAL A 7 5.98 -0.78 -2.23
C VAL A 7 7.36 -1.43 -2.16
N VAL A 8 7.41 -2.73 -1.91
CA VAL A 8 8.66 -3.47 -1.77
C VAL A 8 9.17 -3.86 -3.16
N VAL A 9 10.30 -3.29 -3.55
CA VAL A 9 10.91 -3.53 -4.86
C VAL A 9 11.84 -4.74 -4.80
N GLY A 10 12.55 -4.91 -3.68
CA GLY A 10 13.47 -6.02 -3.49
C GLY A 10 13.75 -6.22 -2.01
N LYS A 11 14.73 -7.06 -1.69
CA LYS A 11 15.01 -7.43 -0.29
C LYS A 11 15.35 -6.25 0.60
N LYS A 12 16.03 -5.24 0.04
CA LYS A 12 16.47 -4.06 0.79
C LYS A 12 16.05 -2.76 0.13
N ASP A 13 15.15 -2.83 -0.83
CA ASP A 13 14.71 -1.67 -1.58
C ASP A 13 13.19 -1.56 -1.53
N GLU A 14 12.71 -0.39 -1.14
CA GLU A 14 11.28 -0.13 -1.10
C GLU A 14 11.02 1.34 -1.38
N ARG A 15 9.85 1.62 -1.92
CA ARG A 15 9.37 2.99 -2.13
C ARG A 15 8.32 3.29 -1.08
N VAL A 16 8.44 4.46 -0.47
CA VAL A 16 7.61 4.84 0.67
C VAL A 16 6.95 6.18 0.39
N ASP A 17 5.67 6.29 0.69
CA ASP A 17 4.90 7.52 0.63
C ASP A 17 4.16 7.70 1.94
N GLY A 18 4.43 8.80 2.62
CA GLY A 18 3.82 9.13 3.90
C GLY A 18 4.83 9.25 5.02
N PRO A 19 4.40 9.71 6.21
CA PRO A 19 5.30 9.93 7.35
C PRO A 19 5.80 8.62 7.95
N ASP A 20 7.04 8.65 8.45
CA ASP A 20 7.66 7.47 9.09
C ASP A 20 6.95 7.04 10.36
N ASP A 21 6.30 7.96 11.04
CA ASP A 21 5.56 7.73 12.28
C ASP A 21 4.05 7.56 12.03
N ALA A 22 3.67 7.10 10.85
CA ALA A 22 2.26 6.93 10.50
C ALA A 22 1.55 5.94 11.42
N ASP A 23 0.30 6.22 11.70
CA ASP A 23 -0.55 5.34 12.51
C ASP A 23 -0.85 4.02 11.81
N VAL A 24 -0.88 4.05 10.49
CA VAL A 24 -1.17 2.89 9.65
C VAL A 24 -0.08 2.77 8.59
N VAL A 25 0.43 1.56 8.40
CA VAL A 25 1.40 1.26 7.35
C VAL A 25 0.81 0.18 6.44
N ILE A 26 0.74 0.48 5.15
CA ILE A 26 0.26 -0.45 4.13
C ILE A 26 1.43 -0.84 3.24
N THR A 27 1.72 -2.13 3.17
CA THR A 27 2.87 -2.67 2.44
C THR A 27 2.40 -3.65 1.37
N VAL A 28 2.93 -3.53 0.17
CA VAL A 28 2.61 -4.43 -0.94
C VAL A 28 3.88 -4.69 -1.77
N PRO A 29 4.10 -5.93 -2.24
CA PRO A 29 5.22 -6.21 -3.13
C PRO A 29 5.03 -5.53 -4.49
N LEU A 30 6.12 -5.06 -5.10
CA LEU A 30 6.07 -4.41 -6.41
C LEU A 30 5.48 -5.32 -7.48
N VAL A 31 5.83 -6.60 -7.46
CA VAL A 31 5.35 -7.55 -8.46
C VAL A 31 3.82 -7.63 -8.48
N ASP A 32 3.19 -7.50 -7.35
CA ASP A 32 1.73 -7.49 -7.25
C ASP A 32 1.16 -6.11 -7.54
N ALA A 33 1.81 -5.06 -7.04
CA ALA A 33 1.35 -3.69 -7.23
C ALA A 33 1.42 -3.25 -8.70
N ALA A 34 2.40 -3.77 -9.45
CA ALA A 34 2.58 -3.44 -10.87
C ALA A 34 1.75 -4.33 -11.79
N ALA A 35 1.07 -5.34 -11.27
CA ALA A 35 0.27 -6.26 -12.08
C ALA A 35 -0.94 -5.54 -12.69
N ASP A 36 -1.31 -5.94 -13.90
CA ASP A 36 -2.50 -5.40 -14.56
C ASP A 36 -3.73 -5.73 -13.72
N GLY A 37 -4.61 -4.74 -13.56
CA GLY A 37 -5.83 -4.93 -12.81
C GLY A 37 -5.62 -5.04 -11.30
N PHE A 38 -4.49 -4.55 -10.80
CA PHE A 38 -4.23 -4.56 -9.36
C PHE A 38 -5.33 -3.83 -8.60
N ASP A 39 -5.90 -4.50 -7.61
CA ASP A 39 -6.94 -3.95 -6.74
C ASP A 39 -6.45 -4.07 -5.29
N PRO A 40 -6.20 -2.94 -4.61
CA PRO A 40 -5.71 -2.96 -3.24
C PRO A 40 -6.65 -3.71 -2.28
N THR A 41 -7.95 -3.58 -2.47
CA THR A 41 -8.94 -4.25 -1.61
C THR A 41 -8.85 -5.76 -1.77
N VAL A 42 -8.78 -6.24 -3.00
CA VAL A 42 -8.62 -7.67 -3.27
C VAL A 42 -7.28 -8.17 -2.74
N ALA A 43 -6.21 -7.41 -2.94
CA ALA A 43 -4.88 -7.77 -2.44
C ALA A 43 -4.88 -7.88 -0.91
N TYR A 44 -5.58 -7.00 -0.24
CA TYR A 44 -5.72 -7.05 1.22
C TYR A 44 -6.45 -8.32 1.66
N MET A 45 -7.54 -8.66 0.99
CA MET A 45 -8.34 -9.86 1.29
C MET A 45 -7.56 -11.15 1.04
N ARG A 46 -6.66 -11.14 0.06
CA ARG A 46 -5.84 -12.31 -0.28
C ARG A 46 -4.57 -12.43 0.56
N GLY A 47 -4.30 -11.43 1.40
CA GLY A 47 -3.10 -11.40 2.23
C GLY A 47 -1.83 -10.97 1.50
N VAL A 48 -1.94 -10.51 0.27
CA VAL A 48 -0.82 -9.98 -0.51
C VAL A 48 -0.42 -8.61 0.00
N LEU A 49 -1.40 -7.75 0.20
CA LEU A 49 -1.21 -6.42 0.79
C LEU A 49 -1.31 -6.56 2.30
N LYS A 50 -0.29 -6.11 3.00
CA LYS A 50 -0.26 -6.17 4.46
C LYS A 50 -0.47 -4.78 5.03
N ALA A 51 -1.26 -4.71 6.08
CA ALA A 51 -1.53 -3.45 6.75
C ALA A 51 -1.36 -3.63 8.24
N THR A 52 -0.73 -2.65 8.88
CA THR A 52 -0.59 -2.59 10.33
C THR A 52 -1.25 -1.31 10.84
N GLY A 53 -1.78 -1.36 12.05
CA GLY A 53 -2.43 -0.22 12.66
C GLY A 53 -3.94 -0.37 12.72
N HIS A 54 -4.66 0.75 12.67
CA HIS A 54 -6.08 0.78 12.89
C HIS A 54 -6.86 0.24 11.68
N THR A 55 -7.59 -0.86 11.86
CA THR A 55 -8.30 -1.55 10.78
C THR A 55 -9.31 -0.63 10.08
N GLY A 56 -10.04 0.18 10.83
CA GLY A 56 -11.02 1.11 10.26
C GLY A 56 -10.39 2.08 9.29
N THR A 57 -9.21 2.61 9.62
CA THR A 57 -8.46 3.52 8.75
C THR A 57 -7.98 2.80 7.49
N VAL A 58 -7.52 1.56 7.64
CA VAL A 58 -7.11 0.75 6.49
C VAL A 58 -8.27 0.57 5.52
N LEU A 59 -9.44 0.20 6.02
CA LEU A 59 -10.63 0.00 5.19
C LEU A 59 -11.07 1.30 4.51
N ASP A 60 -10.99 2.43 5.21
CA ASP A 60 -11.32 3.73 4.64
C ASP A 60 -10.37 4.08 3.48
N ALA A 61 -9.07 3.85 3.66
CA ALA A 61 -8.08 4.10 2.61
C ALA A 61 -8.35 3.24 1.37
N LEU A 62 -8.74 1.98 1.58
CA LEU A 62 -9.05 1.08 0.48
C LEU A 62 -10.34 1.50 -0.25
N LYS A 63 -11.36 1.85 0.50
CA LYS A 63 -12.66 2.23 -0.08
C LYS A 63 -12.62 3.56 -0.82
N SER A 64 -11.83 4.51 -0.33
CA SER A 64 -11.75 5.83 -0.94
C SER A 64 -10.92 5.83 -2.23
N GLY A 65 -10.21 4.75 -2.52
CA GLY A 65 -9.31 4.67 -3.65
C GLY A 65 -7.95 5.32 -3.39
N GLY A 66 -7.74 5.91 -2.22
CA GLY A 66 -6.48 6.57 -1.87
C GLY A 66 -5.30 5.62 -1.89
N ALA A 67 -5.50 4.39 -1.41
CA ALA A 67 -4.45 3.37 -1.42
C ALA A 67 -4.02 3.03 -2.86
N GLY A 68 -4.97 2.85 -3.77
CA GLY A 68 -4.66 2.56 -5.17
C GLY A 68 -3.89 3.68 -5.85
N ILE A 69 -4.27 4.93 -5.58
CA ILE A 69 -3.61 6.11 -6.15
C ILE A 69 -2.18 6.22 -5.62
N ALA A 70 -1.98 6.09 -4.31
CA ALA A 70 -0.67 6.20 -3.69
C ALA A 70 0.27 5.08 -4.14
N ILE A 71 -0.22 3.85 -4.16
CA ILE A 71 0.55 2.70 -4.61
C ILE A 71 0.92 2.85 -6.09
N GLY A 72 -0.02 3.30 -6.91
CA GLY A 72 0.24 3.55 -8.32
C GLY A 72 1.33 4.58 -8.55
N ARG A 73 1.38 5.63 -7.75
CA ARG A 73 2.44 6.64 -7.82
C ARG A 73 3.80 6.04 -7.45
N LEU A 74 3.86 5.22 -6.41
CA LEU A 74 5.11 4.57 -5.99
C LEU A 74 5.62 3.60 -7.05
N VAL A 75 4.71 2.86 -7.69
CA VAL A 75 5.07 1.96 -8.80
C VAL A 75 5.65 2.75 -9.97
N ALA A 76 5.09 3.92 -10.26
CA ALA A 76 5.58 4.76 -11.36
C ALA A 76 6.97 5.34 -11.09
N GLU A 77 7.40 5.41 -9.83
CA GLU A 77 8.73 5.90 -9.45
C GLU A 77 9.83 4.85 -9.62
N VAL A 78 9.46 3.62 -9.81
CA VAL A 78 10.42 2.49 -9.88
C VAL A 78 11.08 2.32 -11.25
#